data_70900e33897601c936863cb978500737
#
_entry.id   70900e33897601c936863cb978500737
#
_cell.length_a   1.000
_cell.length_b   1.000
_cell.length_c   1.000
_cell.angle_alpha   90.00
_cell.angle_beta   90.00
_cell.angle_gamma   90.00
#
_symmetry.space_group_name_H-M   'P 1'
#
loop_
_entity.id
_entity.type
_entity.pdbx_description
1 polymer ?
#
loop_
_entity_poly.entity_id
_entity_poly.type
_entity_poly.pdbx_seq_one_letter_code
_entity_poly.pdbx_strand_id
1 'polypeptide(L)'
;MRFFLLASLLTMTMAQAPATVRTVPAVDLDRYAGDWFEVARYPNWFQRTCAGDVRASYARQPDGRIEVVNRCTRSDGSVIDARGVARVIDVQTRAKLKVRFAPAVLSFLPFVWGDYWIIGLADDYTWAVVGSPDRKYLWILARTPRLDAAAFDRAVAAASANGFDAGRLTRNK
;
A
#
# COMPACT_ATOMS: atom_id res chain seq x y z
N MET A 1 -33.86 6.22 -59.83
CA MET A 1 -33.61 6.92 -58.55
C MET A 1 -33.26 5.84 -57.50
N ARG A 2 -31.96 5.63 -57.21
CA ARG A 2 -31.51 4.61 -56.26
C ARG A 2 -31.19 5.30 -54.92
N PHE A 3 -31.95 5.02 -53.88
CA PHE A 3 -31.70 5.48 -52.53
C PHE A 3 -30.66 4.56 -51.86
N PHE A 4 -29.46 5.05 -51.57
CA PHE A 4 -28.49 4.39 -50.71
C PHE A 4 -28.82 4.74 -49.22
N LEU A 5 -29.28 3.74 -48.50
CA LEU A 5 -29.38 3.82 -47.03
C LEU A 5 -28.00 3.60 -46.44
N LEU A 6 -27.37 4.67 -45.90
CA LEU A 6 -26.20 4.56 -45.04
C LEU A 6 -26.64 4.08 -43.66
N ALA A 7 -26.32 2.85 -43.32
CA ALA A 7 -26.45 2.33 -41.97
C ALA A 7 -25.21 2.79 -41.13
N SER A 8 -25.41 3.75 -40.24
CA SER A 8 -24.38 4.15 -39.26
C SER A 8 -24.32 3.07 -38.18
N LEU A 9 -23.20 2.29 -38.14
CA LEU A 9 -22.87 1.42 -37.01
C LEU A 9 -22.39 2.31 -35.84
N LEU A 10 -23.25 2.42 -34.84
CA LEU A 10 -22.85 2.99 -33.54
C LEU A 10 -21.99 1.95 -32.80
N THR A 11 -20.69 2.14 -32.76
CA THR A 11 -19.78 1.32 -31.93
C THR A 11 -19.95 1.74 -30.47
N MET A 12 -20.65 0.94 -29.71
CA MET A 12 -20.82 1.10 -28.27
C MET A 12 -19.49 0.70 -27.59
N THR A 13 -18.68 1.68 -27.18
CA THR A 13 -17.47 1.44 -26.37
C THR A 13 -17.92 1.02 -24.97
N MET A 14 -17.85 -0.26 -24.66
CA MET A 14 -18.08 -0.75 -23.29
C MET A 14 -16.94 -0.25 -22.39
N ALA A 15 -17.26 0.64 -21.45
CA ALA A 15 -16.35 1.02 -20.39
C ALA A 15 -16.04 -0.22 -19.54
N GLN A 16 -14.79 -0.68 -19.59
CA GLN A 16 -14.33 -1.82 -18.82
C GLN A 16 -14.25 -1.41 -17.35
N ALA A 17 -14.92 -2.16 -16.46
CA ALA A 17 -14.82 -1.93 -15.01
C ALA A 17 -13.33 -1.97 -14.59
N PRO A 18 -12.90 -1.07 -13.69
CA PRO A 18 -11.50 -1.07 -13.26
C PRO A 18 -11.12 -2.42 -12.67
N ALA A 19 -10.03 -3.00 -13.18
CA ALA A 19 -9.53 -4.29 -12.72
C ALA A 19 -9.33 -4.29 -11.19
N THR A 20 -9.68 -5.39 -10.53
CA THR A 20 -9.48 -5.54 -9.07
C THR A 20 -7.99 -5.49 -8.73
N VAL A 21 -7.65 -4.84 -7.60
CA VAL A 21 -6.27 -4.82 -7.09
C VAL A 21 -5.85 -6.26 -6.74
N ARG A 22 -4.68 -6.67 -7.25
CA ARG A 22 -4.11 -8.00 -7.01
C ARG A 22 -2.94 -7.90 -6.04
N THR A 23 -2.88 -8.82 -5.09
CA THR A 23 -1.75 -8.95 -4.18
C THR A 23 -0.68 -9.87 -4.77
N VAL A 24 0.52 -9.84 -4.16
CA VAL A 24 1.55 -10.85 -4.44
C VAL A 24 1.05 -12.25 -4.08
N PRO A 25 1.59 -13.32 -4.72
CA PRO A 25 1.11 -14.69 -4.54
C PRO A 25 1.24 -15.22 -3.11
N ALA A 26 2.30 -14.83 -2.40
CA ALA A 26 2.55 -15.23 -1.02
C ALA A 26 3.48 -14.24 -0.32
N VAL A 27 3.34 -14.15 1.01
CA VAL A 27 4.23 -13.37 1.88
C VAL A 27 4.70 -14.24 3.04
N ASP A 28 6.01 -14.37 3.19
CA ASP A 28 6.63 -14.86 4.40
C ASP A 28 6.67 -13.72 5.43
N LEU A 29 5.83 -13.82 6.45
CA LEU A 29 5.69 -12.76 7.46
C LEU A 29 6.92 -12.65 8.39
N ASP A 30 7.73 -13.71 8.52
CA ASP A 30 8.97 -13.65 9.29
C ASP A 30 10.03 -12.85 8.53
N ARG A 31 10.13 -13.04 7.21
CA ARG A 31 10.98 -12.21 6.36
C ARG A 31 10.47 -10.78 6.22
N TYR A 32 9.13 -10.60 6.27
CA TYR A 32 8.50 -9.27 6.18
C TYR A 32 8.64 -8.46 7.47
N ALA A 33 8.79 -9.11 8.62
CA ALA A 33 8.99 -8.47 9.93
C ALA A 33 10.23 -7.56 9.96
N GLY A 34 10.31 -6.72 10.99
CA GLY A 34 11.38 -5.73 11.17
C GLY A 34 11.07 -4.38 10.56
N ASP A 35 12.10 -3.60 10.27
CA ASP A 35 11.98 -2.20 9.89
C ASP A 35 11.88 -2.00 8.39
N TRP A 36 11.03 -1.04 8.01
CA TRP A 36 10.83 -0.58 6.66
C TRP A 36 10.84 0.94 6.63
N PHE A 37 11.62 1.53 5.74
CA PHE A 37 11.61 2.95 5.43
C PHE A 37 10.55 3.24 4.38
N GLU A 38 9.77 4.29 4.57
CA GLU A 38 8.87 4.78 3.54
C GLU A 38 9.68 5.60 2.52
N VAL A 39 9.75 5.13 1.29
CA VAL A 39 10.50 5.78 0.20
C VAL A 39 9.59 6.75 -0.57
N ALA A 40 8.34 6.35 -0.75
CA ALA A 40 7.32 7.16 -1.40
C ALA A 40 5.92 6.77 -0.93
N ARG A 41 4.96 7.69 -1.05
CA ARG A 41 3.56 7.45 -0.73
C ARG A 41 2.62 8.31 -1.55
N TYR A 42 1.35 7.95 -1.55
CA TYR A 42 0.31 8.92 -1.85
C TYR A 42 0.14 9.88 -0.66
N PRO A 43 -0.04 11.19 -0.90
CA PRO A 43 -0.39 12.14 0.15
C PRO A 43 -1.65 11.66 0.90
N ASN A 44 -1.57 11.66 2.24
CA ASN A 44 -2.69 11.27 3.08
C ASN A 44 -2.79 12.17 4.32
N TRP A 45 -3.96 12.26 4.92
CA TRP A 45 -4.25 13.20 5.99
C TRP A 45 -3.56 12.89 7.32
N PHE A 46 -3.35 11.60 7.63
CA PHE A 46 -2.78 11.16 8.91
C PHE A 46 -1.26 11.26 8.98
N GLN A 47 -0.58 11.41 7.83
CA GLN A 47 0.86 11.66 7.76
C GLN A 47 1.22 13.12 7.44
N ARG A 48 0.25 14.05 7.50
CA ARG A 48 0.48 15.47 7.15
C ARG A 48 1.54 16.15 8.01
N THR A 49 1.70 15.71 9.26
CA THR A 49 2.67 16.26 10.21
C THR A 49 4.06 15.63 10.10
N CYS A 50 4.21 14.56 9.31
CA CYS A 50 5.49 13.90 9.08
C CYS A 50 6.30 14.70 8.04
N ALA A 51 7.46 15.21 8.44
CA ALA A 51 8.39 15.94 7.60
C ALA A 51 9.51 15.06 7.03
N GLY A 52 9.84 13.94 7.71
CA GLY A 52 10.88 13.01 7.27
C GLY A 52 11.01 11.79 8.17
N ASP A 53 12.01 10.95 7.87
CA ASP A 53 12.35 9.72 8.62
C ASP A 53 11.16 8.80 8.88
N VAL A 54 10.28 8.64 7.88
CA VAL A 54 9.09 7.83 8.03
C VAL A 54 9.46 6.36 7.97
N ARG A 55 9.14 5.62 9.03
CA ARG A 55 9.44 4.19 9.18
C ARG A 55 8.22 3.43 9.69
N ALA A 56 8.15 2.15 9.33
CA ALA A 56 7.21 1.20 9.90
C ALA A 56 7.97 -0.02 10.40
N SER A 57 7.74 -0.41 11.66
CA SER A 57 8.31 -1.63 12.25
C SER A 57 7.19 -2.63 12.46
N TYR A 58 7.41 -3.88 12.04
CA TYR A 58 6.45 -4.98 12.17
C TYR A 58 7.05 -6.08 13.03
N ALA A 59 6.32 -6.51 14.07
CA ALA A 59 6.72 -7.60 14.95
C ALA A 59 5.58 -8.61 15.12
N ARG A 60 5.85 -9.88 14.82
CA ARG A 60 4.88 -10.96 15.03
C ARG A 60 4.65 -11.20 16.51
N GLN A 61 3.38 -11.38 16.88
CA GLN A 61 2.97 -11.69 18.23
C GLN A 61 2.63 -13.18 18.36
N PRO A 62 2.74 -13.76 19.56
CA PRO A 62 2.41 -15.19 19.78
C PRO A 62 0.97 -15.55 19.43
N ASP A 63 0.05 -14.61 19.48
CA ASP A 63 -1.36 -14.78 19.12
C ASP A 63 -1.66 -14.66 17.61
N GLY A 64 -0.62 -14.59 16.78
CA GLY A 64 -0.71 -14.50 15.32
C GLY A 64 -0.98 -13.10 14.78
N ARG A 65 -1.16 -12.09 15.65
CA ARG A 65 -1.23 -10.68 15.25
C ARG A 65 0.16 -10.13 14.94
N ILE A 66 0.20 -8.96 14.34
CA ILE A 66 1.44 -8.25 14.03
C ILE A 66 1.35 -6.88 14.71
N GLU A 67 2.28 -6.60 15.63
CA GLU A 67 2.45 -5.24 16.14
C GLU A 67 2.99 -4.35 15.04
N VAL A 68 2.46 -3.15 14.92
CA VAL A 68 2.88 -2.13 13.96
C VAL A 68 3.25 -0.87 14.70
N VAL A 69 4.47 -0.40 14.50
CA VAL A 69 4.92 0.89 15.03
C VAL A 69 5.33 1.78 13.86
N ASN A 70 4.54 2.81 13.60
CA ASN A 70 4.90 3.85 12.63
C ASN A 70 5.58 4.99 13.36
N ARG A 71 6.73 5.42 12.83
CA ARG A 71 7.53 6.53 13.36
C ARG A 71 7.79 7.55 12.27
N CYS A 72 7.74 8.83 12.62
CA CYS A 72 8.22 9.89 11.74
C CYS A 72 8.73 11.10 12.53
N THR A 73 9.55 11.94 11.87
CA THR A 73 10.04 13.21 12.40
C THR A 73 9.14 14.35 11.87
N ARG A 74 8.74 15.27 12.75
CA ARG A 74 8.02 16.50 12.38
C ARG A 74 9.00 17.60 11.92
N SER A 75 8.44 18.68 11.37
CA SER A 75 9.21 19.86 10.94
C SER A 75 9.95 20.57 12.09
N ASP A 76 9.48 20.44 13.32
CA ASP A 76 10.11 20.97 14.53
C ASP A 76 11.20 20.04 15.11
N GLY A 77 11.49 18.91 14.44
CA GLY A 77 12.45 17.90 14.88
C GLY A 77 11.91 16.90 15.90
N SER A 78 10.69 17.07 16.40
CA SER A 78 10.08 16.11 17.32
C SER A 78 9.73 14.79 16.60
N VAL A 79 9.81 13.67 17.32
CA VAL A 79 9.49 12.34 16.81
C VAL A 79 8.08 11.94 17.27
N ILE A 80 7.31 11.36 16.36
CA ILE A 80 6.00 10.81 16.65
C ILE A 80 6.04 9.30 16.43
N ASP A 81 5.50 8.56 17.38
CA ASP A 81 5.23 7.12 17.27
C ASP A 81 3.70 6.88 17.27
N ALA A 82 3.23 6.07 16.33
CA ALA A 82 1.87 5.55 16.32
C ALA A 82 1.94 4.02 16.41
N ARG A 83 1.36 3.45 17.47
CA ARG A 83 1.31 2.01 17.70
C ARG A 83 -0.03 1.44 17.26
N GLY A 84 0.02 0.36 16.51
CA GLY A 84 -1.14 -0.32 15.98
C GLY A 84 -0.96 -1.82 15.98
N VAL A 85 -1.96 -2.49 15.45
CA VAL A 85 -1.97 -3.94 15.28
C VAL A 85 -2.48 -4.28 13.89
N ALA A 86 -1.84 -5.23 13.22
CA ALA A 86 -2.34 -5.83 11.99
C ALA A 86 -2.78 -7.27 12.22
N ARG A 87 -3.74 -7.71 11.41
CA ARG A 87 -4.19 -9.11 11.34
C ARG A 87 -4.24 -9.56 9.89
N VAL A 88 -3.87 -10.79 9.65
CA VAL A 88 -3.98 -11.44 8.34
C VAL A 88 -5.45 -11.73 8.06
N ILE A 89 -5.92 -11.36 6.87
CA ILE A 89 -7.28 -11.63 6.38
C ILE A 89 -7.27 -12.79 5.39
N ASP A 90 -6.24 -12.86 4.54
CA ASP A 90 -6.05 -13.96 3.60
C ASP A 90 -4.92 -14.87 4.11
N VAL A 91 -5.29 -15.97 4.74
CA VAL A 91 -4.34 -16.92 5.35
C VAL A 91 -3.54 -17.71 4.30
N GLN A 92 -4.01 -17.80 3.06
CA GLN A 92 -3.34 -18.54 2.00
C GLN A 92 -2.12 -17.78 1.48
N THR A 93 -2.32 -16.54 1.09
CA THR A 93 -1.25 -15.70 0.55
C THR A 93 -0.54 -14.89 1.63
N ARG A 94 -1.22 -14.58 2.74
CA ARG A 94 -0.79 -13.65 3.81
C ARG A 94 -0.48 -12.24 3.31
N ALA A 95 -0.93 -11.91 2.10
CA ALA A 95 -0.67 -10.64 1.44
C ALA A 95 -1.78 -9.60 1.68
N LYS A 96 -2.94 -10.03 2.22
CA LYS A 96 -4.02 -9.12 2.60
C LYS A 96 -4.13 -9.06 4.11
N LEU A 97 -3.89 -7.88 4.65
CA LEU A 97 -4.00 -7.59 6.06
C LEU A 97 -4.98 -6.43 6.31
N LYS A 98 -5.43 -6.31 7.54
CA LYS A 98 -6.06 -5.10 8.05
C LYS A 98 -5.25 -4.56 9.22
N VAL A 99 -5.06 -3.25 9.25
CA VAL A 99 -4.30 -2.54 10.28
C VAL A 99 -5.21 -1.58 11.05
N ARG A 100 -4.99 -1.47 12.37
CA ARG A 100 -5.74 -0.58 13.25
C ARG A 100 -4.78 0.13 14.20
N PHE A 101 -4.93 1.44 14.29
CA PHE A 101 -4.24 2.30 15.26
C PHE A 101 -5.15 2.81 16.38
N ALA A 102 -6.44 2.57 16.27
CA ALA A 102 -7.41 2.90 17.32
C ALA A 102 -7.27 1.95 18.54
N PRO A 103 -7.70 2.37 19.74
CA PRO A 103 -7.68 1.55 20.95
C PRO A 103 -8.38 0.19 20.77
N ALA A 104 -7.94 -0.82 21.52
CA ALA A 104 -8.45 -2.19 21.40
C ALA A 104 -9.97 -2.30 21.65
N VAL A 105 -10.52 -1.48 22.55
CA VAL A 105 -11.95 -1.41 22.85
C VAL A 105 -12.80 -1.07 21.62
N LEU A 106 -12.22 -0.42 20.60
CA LEU A 106 -12.92 -0.08 19.35
C LEU A 106 -12.72 -1.13 18.24
N SER A 107 -12.07 -2.26 18.54
CA SER A 107 -11.69 -3.27 17.52
C SER A 107 -12.89 -3.95 16.83
N PHE A 108 -14.07 -3.91 17.41
CA PHE A 108 -15.30 -4.43 16.84
C PHE A 108 -15.87 -3.53 15.72
N LEU A 109 -15.44 -2.28 15.64
CA LEU A 109 -15.90 -1.32 14.64
C LEU A 109 -15.13 -1.54 13.31
N PRO A 110 -15.80 -1.86 12.21
CA PRO A 110 -15.11 -2.18 10.95
C PRO A 110 -14.34 -0.98 10.36
N PHE A 111 -14.82 0.23 10.56
CA PHE A 111 -14.22 1.45 10.00
C PHE A 111 -12.91 1.89 10.68
N VAL A 112 -12.53 1.31 11.82
CA VAL A 112 -11.23 1.56 12.45
C VAL A 112 -10.10 0.71 11.86
N TRP A 113 -10.45 -0.26 10.99
CA TRP A 113 -9.52 -1.14 10.32
C TRP A 113 -9.27 -0.68 8.89
N GLY A 114 -8.04 -0.26 8.61
CA GLY A 114 -7.58 0.07 7.26
C GLY A 114 -7.10 -1.17 6.49
N ASP A 115 -7.34 -1.20 5.19
CA ASP A 115 -6.80 -2.24 4.32
C ASP A 115 -5.30 -2.01 4.10
N TYR A 116 -4.53 -3.11 4.17
CA TYR A 116 -3.10 -3.16 3.98
C TYR A 116 -2.79 -4.35 3.07
N TRP A 117 -2.75 -4.12 1.76
CA TRP A 117 -2.54 -5.16 0.77
C TRP A 117 -1.14 -5.04 0.17
N ILE A 118 -0.34 -6.11 0.26
CA ILE A 118 0.98 -6.18 -0.34
C ILE A 118 0.80 -6.54 -1.81
N ILE A 119 0.95 -5.55 -2.69
CA ILE A 119 0.67 -5.64 -4.13
C ILE A 119 1.94 -5.73 -4.98
N GLY A 120 3.10 -5.52 -4.37
CA GLY A 120 4.42 -5.73 -4.95
C GLY A 120 5.42 -6.06 -3.84
N LEU A 121 6.36 -6.96 -4.11
CA LEU A 121 7.37 -7.40 -3.15
C LEU A 121 8.57 -7.93 -3.93
N ALA A 122 9.77 -7.48 -3.57
CA ALA A 122 11.00 -8.06 -4.11
C ALA A 122 11.21 -9.47 -3.56
N ASP A 123 11.78 -10.39 -4.36
CA ASP A 123 12.03 -11.77 -3.95
C ASP A 123 12.98 -11.86 -2.74
N ASP A 124 13.91 -10.90 -2.63
CA ASP A 124 14.84 -10.74 -1.52
C ASP A 124 14.27 -9.91 -0.35
N TYR A 125 13.04 -9.42 -0.46
CA TYR A 125 12.37 -8.56 0.55
C TYR A 125 13.05 -7.22 0.78
N THR A 126 13.78 -6.67 -0.19
CA THR A 126 14.43 -5.36 -0.08
C THR A 126 13.47 -4.20 -0.27
N TRP A 127 12.38 -4.38 -1.01
CA TRP A 127 11.31 -3.39 -1.15
C TRP A 127 9.93 -4.05 -1.21
N ALA A 128 8.91 -3.29 -0.85
CA ALA A 128 7.50 -3.68 -0.93
C ALA A 128 6.64 -2.51 -1.41
N VAL A 129 5.53 -2.84 -2.07
CA VAL A 129 4.47 -1.91 -2.42
C VAL A 129 3.21 -2.32 -1.69
N VAL A 130 2.65 -1.37 -0.95
CA VAL A 130 1.43 -1.56 -0.17
C VAL A 130 0.36 -0.63 -0.69
N GLY A 131 -0.83 -1.16 -0.95
CA GLY A 131 -1.96 -0.38 -1.43
C GLY A 131 -3.28 -0.78 -0.79
N SER A 132 -4.28 0.09 -0.91
CA SER A 132 -5.67 -0.21 -0.55
C SER A 132 -6.47 -0.65 -1.78
N PRO A 133 -7.51 -1.51 -1.63
CA PRO A 133 -8.31 -2.01 -2.75
C PRO A 133 -9.07 -0.90 -3.48
N ASP A 134 -9.38 0.21 -2.81
CA ASP A 134 -10.01 1.40 -3.39
C ASP A 134 -9.03 2.38 -4.04
N ARG A 135 -7.72 2.05 -4.05
CA ARG A 135 -6.60 2.83 -4.58
C ARG A 135 -6.44 4.24 -3.98
N LYS A 136 -7.00 4.49 -2.79
CA LYS A 136 -6.83 5.76 -2.10
C LYS A 136 -5.46 5.91 -1.45
N TYR A 137 -4.89 4.80 -1.01
CA TYR A 137 -3.62 4.76 -0.29
C TYR A 137 -2.61 3.88 -1.03
N LEU A 138 -1.37 4.36 -1.09
CA LEU A 138 -0.23 3.67 -1.68
C LEU A 138 1.04 4.06 -0.93
N TRP A 139 1.88 3.07 -0.63
CA TRP A 139 3.22 3.23 -0.06
C TRP A 139 4.21 2.37 -0.82
N ILE A 140 5.42 2.92 -1.04
CA ILE A 140 6.61 2.16 -1.43
C ILE A 140 7.52 2.14 -0.21
N LEU A 141 7.80 0.95 0.27
CA LEU A 141 8.61 0.67 1.45
C LEU A 141 9.92 0.01 1.02
N ALA A 142 11.00 0.25 1.77
CA ALA A 142 12.30 -0.39 1.53
C ALA A 142 13.02 -0.72 2.84
N ARG A 143 13.98 -1.65 2.78
CA ARG A 143 14.85 -1.97 3.92
C ARG A 143 15.92 -0.92 4.17
N THR A 144 16.14 -0.03 3.22
CA THR A 144 17.08 1.08 3.30
C THR A 144 16.34 2.42 3.10
N PRO A 145 16.87 3.54 3.59
CA PRO A 145 16.23 4.85 3.45
C PRO A 145 16.00 5.28 1.99
N ARG A 146 16.74 4.68 1.06
CA ARG A 146 16.65 4.99 -0.38
C ARG A 146 16.69 3.69 -1.18
N LEU A 147 15.93 3.66 -2.28
CA LEU A 147 16.05 2.65 -3.32
C LEU A 147 16.90 3.19 -4.47
N ASP A 148 17.66 2.32 -5.11
CA ASP A 148 18.24 2.61 -6.43
C ASP A 148 17.10 2.83 -7.45
N ALA A 149 17.45 3.47 -8.57
CA ALA A 149 16.47 3.83 -9.59
C ALA A 149 15.74 2.61 -10.15
N ALA A 150 16.47 1.53 -10.44
CA ALA A 150 15.89 0.33 -11.03
C ALA A 150 14.92 -0.38 -10.08
N ALA A 151 15.23 -0.46 -8.77
CA ALA A 151 14.35 -1.03 -7.76
C ALA A 151 13.10 -0.14 -7.58
N PHE A 152 13.27 1.19 -7.56
CA PHE A 152 12.15 2.11 -7.47
C PHE A 152 11.22 1.99 -8.69
N ASP A 153 11.77 1.90 -9.90
CA ASP A 153 10.99 1.75 -11.13
C ASP A 153 10.19 0.43 -11.14
N ARG A 154 10.78 -0.67 -10.65
CA ARG A 154 10.05 -1.95 -10.46
C ARG A 154 8.89 -1.81 -9.47
N ALA A 155 9.11 -1.12 -8.35
CA ALA A 155 8.05 -0.87 -7.37
C ALA A 155 6.92 -0.02 -7.97
N VAL A 156 7.24 1.03 -8.71
CA VAL A 156 6.27 1.86 -9.44
C VAL A 156 5.52 1.05 -10.48
N ALA A 157 6.21 0.19 -11.25
CA ALA A 157 5.58 -0.68 -12.24
C ALA A 157 4.57 -1.64 -11.58
N ALA A 158 4.90 -2.22 -10.41
CA ALA A 158 3.96 -3.07 -9.66
C ALA A 158 2.71 -2.30 -9.20
N ALA A 159 2.86 -1.05 -8.77
CA ALA A 159 1.73 -0.17 -8.44
C ALA A 159 0.88 0.12 -9.68
N SER A 160 1.50 0.53 -10.79
CA SER A 160 0.83 0.87 -12.05
C SER A 160 0.09 -0.31 -12.65
N ALA A 161 0.65 -1.53 -12.58
CA ALA A 161 0.00 -2.77 -13.00
C ALA A 161 -1.30 -3.06 -12.21
N ASN A 162 -1.41 -2.51 -11.01
CA ASN A 162 -2.60 -2.56 -10.16
C ASN A 162 -3.53 -1.34 -10.31
N GLY A 163 -3.27 -0.47 -11.31
CA GLY A 163 -4.09 0.71 -11.62
C GLY A 163 -3.90 1.88 -10.67
N PHE A 164 -2.78 1.94 -9.94
CA PHE A 164 -2.39 3.13 -9.19
C PHE A 164 -1.71 4.15 -10.11
N ASP A 165 -2.01 5.42 -9.91
CA ASP A 165 -1.42 6.53 -10.67
C ASP A 165 -0.05 6.91 -10.09
N ALA A 166 1.03 6.56 -10.80
CA ALA A 166 2.39 6.87 -10.38
C ALA A 166 2.64 8.39 -10.23
N GLY A 167 1.92 9.24 -10.97
CA GLY A 167 2.04 10.70 -10.91
C GLY A 167 1.60 11.30 -9.56
N ARG A 168 0.84 10.56 -8.75
CA ARG A 168 0.42 10.97 -7.40
C ARG A 168 1.42 10.62 -6.30
N LEU A 169 2.48 9.84 -6.62
CA LEU A 169 3.50 9.47 -5.64
C LEU A 169 4.35 10.68 -5.24
N THR A 170 4.47 10.90 -3.95
CA THR A 170 5.43 11.84 -3.36
C THR A 170 6.58 11.05 -2.76
N ARG A 171 7.81 11.33 -3.20
CA ARG A 171 9.02 10.75 -2.61
C ARG A 171 9.36 11.43 -1.28
N ASN A 172 9.78 10.63 -0.31
CA ASN A 172 10.39 11.18 0.90
C ASN A 172 11.81 11.68 0.58
N LYS A 173 12.18 12.76 1.23
CA LYS A 173 13.51 13.39 1.08
C LYS A 173 14.55 12.65 1.90
#